data_77ec88f1dbd5aab8fe3df5096cb5ca0b
#
_entry.id   77ec88f1dbd5aab8fe3df5096cb5ca0b
#
_cell.length_a   1.000
_cell.length_b   1.000
_cell.length_c   1.000
_cell.angle_alpha   90.00
_cell.angle_beta   90.00
_cell.angle_gamma   90.00
#
_symmetry.space_group_name_H-M   'P 1'
#
loop_
_entity.id
_entity.type
_entity.pdbx_description
1 polymer ?
#
loop_
_entity_poly.entity_id
_entity_poly.type
_entity_poly.pdbx_seq_one_letter_code
_entity_poly.pdbx_strand_id
1 'polypeptide(L)'
;RRVLFRSKDREQGSDQYIANMCDGAVAGFKYFDLRETSKVRINIKGKATGIVYVSTEEGGKPVAKIQVKPCKEQHGFAADVNGLGEKEALYFSYKGTGAFNFMSFDLK
;
A
#
# COMPACT_ATOMS: atom_id res chain seq x y z
N ARG A 1 7.95 -9.40 5.07
CA ARG A 1 6.68 -10.12 4.83
C ARG A 1 5.93 -9.46 3.69
N ARG A 2 5.52 -10.27 2.72
CA ARG A 2 4.72 -9.77 1.61
C ARG A 2 3.25 -10.02 1.87
N VAL A 3 2.43 -9.02 1.65
CA VAL A 3 0.99 -9.13 1.75
C VAL A 3 0.39 -9.08 0.35
N LEU A 4 -0.27 -10.17 -0.03
CA LEU A 4 -0.97 -10.28 -1.30
C LEU A 4 -2.44 -10.03 -1.07
N PHE A 5 -3.09 -9.42 -2.05
CA PHE A 5 -4.50 -9.10 -1.94
C PHE A 5 -5.34 -10.28 -2.41
N ARG A 6 -6.39 -10.60 -1.66
CA ARG A 6 -7.31 -11.68 -2.01
C ARG A 6 -8.74 -11.25 -1.80
N SER A 7 -9.58 -11.65 -2.72
CA SER A 7 -11.01 -11.47 -2.58
C SER A 7 -11.61 -12.72 -1.92
N LYS A 8 -12.58 -12.52 -1.05
CA LYS A 8 -13.29 -13.63 -0.41
C LYS A 8 -14.02 -14.52 -1.40
N ASP A 9 -14.47 -13.95 -2.51
CA ASP A 9 -15.33 -14.62 -3.46
C ASP A 9 -14.55 -15.24 -4.62
N ARG A 10 -13.24 -15.25 -4.54
CA ARG A 10 -12.42 -15.73 -5.65
C ARG A 10 -11.91 -17.13 -5.40
N GLU A 11 -11.88 -17.89 -6.49
CA GLU A 11 -11.22 -19.18 -6.50
C GLU A 11 -9.74 -19.04 -6.18
N GLN A 12 -9.16 -20.07 -5.61
CA GLN A 12 -7.74 -20.05 -5.30
C GLN A 12 -6.90 -19.92 -6.57
N GLY A 13 -5.69 -19.50 -6.39
CA GLY A 13 -4.66 -19.51 -7.41
C GLY A 13 -4.50 -18.26 -8.23
N SER A 14 -5.37 -17.29 -8.08
CA SER A 14 -5.25 -16.03 -8.79
C SER A 14 -4.79 -14.94 -7.86
N ASP A 15 -3.68 -14.30 -8.20
CA ASP A 15 -3.27 -13.08 -7.53
C ASP A 15 -4.24 -11.97 -7.91
N GLN A 16 -4.56 -11.16 -6.94
CA GLN A 16 -5.45 -10.04 -7.16
C GLN A 16 -4.75 -8.75 -6.84
N TYR A 17 -5.27 -7.70 -7.38
CA TYR A 17 -4.73 -6.38 -7.15
C TYR A 17 -5.89 -5.39 -7.03
N ILE A 18 -5.58 -4.23 -6.45
CA ILE A 18 -6.54 -3.14 -6.37
C ILE A 18 -6.30 -2.27 -7.59
N ALA A 19 -7.28 -2.26 -8.49
CA ALA A 19 -7.17 -1.52 -9.73
C ALA A 19 -7.49 -0.03 -9.54
N ASN A 20 -6.84 0.78 -10.36
CA ASN A 20 -7.19 2.20 -10.49
C ASN A 20 -7.15 3.00 -9.19
N MET A 21 -6.06 2.86 -8.45
CA MET A 21 -5.80 3.75 -7.33
C MET A 21 -5.52 5.14 -7.90
N CYS A 22 -6.52 6.00 -7.85
CA CYS A 22 -6.44 7.36 -8.33
C CYS A 22 -6.48 8.34 -7.17
N ASP A 23 -6.42 9.64 -7.47
CA ASP A 23 -6.44 10.66 -6.42
C ASP A 23 -7.66 10.49 -5.52
N GLY A 24 -7.41 10.42 -4.22
CA GLY A 24 -8.45 10.21 -3.20
C GLY A 24 -8.77 8.77 -2.88
N ALA A 25 -8.21 7.80 -3.61
CA ALA A 25 -8.47 6.40 -3.32
C ALA A 25 -7.78 5.96 -2.03
N VAL A 26 -8.44 5.07 -1.29
CA VAL A 26 -7.93 4.54 -0.02
C VAL A 26 -8.10 3.03 -0.02
N ALA A 27 -7.04 2.32 0.37
CA ALA A 27 -7.07 0.88 0.56
C ALA A 27 -6.67 0.56 1.99
N GLY A 28 -7.47 -0.21 2.69
CA GLY A 28 -7.24 -0.53 4.11
C GLY A 28 -7.09 -2.02 4.34
N PHE A 29 -6.19 -2.37 5.24
CA PHE A 29 -5.88 -3.75 5.60
C PHE A 29 -5.75 -3.89 7.12
N LYS A 30 -6.22 -4.98 7.67
CA LYS A 30 -6.22 -5.27 9.12
C LYS A 30 -5.83 -6.72 9.35
N TYR A 31 -5.23 -7.04 10.45
CA TYR A 31 -4.37 -6.28 11.37
C TYR A 31 -3.00 -6.92 11.29
N PHE A 32 -1.95 -6.16 11.61
CA PHE A 32 -0.57 -6.64 11.52
C PHE A 32 0.19 -6.33 12.79
N ASP A 33 1.14 -7.19 13.12
CA ASP A 33 2.13 -6.89 14.16
C ASP A 33 3.27 -6.14 13.48
N LEU A 34 3.39 -4.87 13.79
CA LEU A 34 4.36 -3.98 13.16
C LEU A 34 5.46 -3.53 14.11
N ARG A 35 5.60 -4.18 15.26
CA ARG A 35 6.62 -3.78 16.25
C ARG A 35 8.03 -3.83 15.72
N GLU A 36 8.32 -4.78 14.84
CA GLU A 36 9.64 -4.95 14.24
C GLU A 36 9.71 -4.50 12.79
N THR A 37 8.66 -3.84 12.30
CA THR A 37 8.62 -3.35 10.93
C THR A 37 9.27 -1.97 10.88
N SER A 38 10.28 -1.83 10.04
CA SER A 38 11.01 -0.58 9.84
C SER A 38 10.78 0.04 8.48
N LYS A 39 10.16 -0.70 7.55
CA LYS A 39 9.94 -0.23 6.19
C LYS A 39 8.67 -0.85 5.60
N VAL A 40 7.91 -0.03 4.89
CA VAL A 40 6.77 -0.49 4.10
C VAL A 40 7.10 -0.22 2.64
N ARG A 41 7.01 -1.25 1.82
CA ARG A 41 7.24 -1.16 0.38
C ARG A 41 5.96 -1.53 -0.35
N ILE A 42 5.50 -0.65 -1.23
CA ILE A 42 4.35 -0.96 -2.08
C ILE A 42 4.83 -1.38 -3.46
N ASN A 43 4.13 -2.34 -4.04
CA ASN A 43 4.43 -2.86 -5.37
C ASN A 43 3.27 -2.46 -6.27
N ILE A 44 3.56 -1.63 -7.26
CA ILE A 44 2.52 -1.02 -8.10
C ILE A 44 2.90 -1.08 -9.57
N LYS A 45 1.91 -0.85 -10.42
CA LYS A 45 2.10 -0.78 -11.86
C LYS A 45 1.15 0.26 -12.42
N GLY A 46 1.66 1.20 -13.18
CA GLY A 46 0.83 2.21 -13.82
C GLY A 46 1.52 3.54 -13.99
N LYS A 47 0.80 4.47 -14.61
CA LYS A 47 1.31 5.81 -14.90
C LYS A 47 0.79 6.80 -13.88
N ALA A 48 1.35 6.76 -12.70
CA ALA A 48 0.95 7.65 -11.62
C ALA A 48 2.14 8.44 -11.10
N THR A 49 1.90 9.69 -10.76
CA THR A 49 2.90 10.56 -10.15
C THR A 49 2.26 11.24 -8.95
N GLY A 50 2.77 10.97 -7.77
CA GLY A 50 2.23 11.55 -6.55
C GLY A 50 2.77 10.89 -5.31
N ILE A 51 1.95 10.87 -4.27
CA ILE A 51 2.35 10.36 -2.96
C ILE A 51 1.28 9.39 -2.45
N VAL A 52 1.73 8.23 -1.97
CA VAL A 52 0.90 7.31 -1.21
C VAL A 52 1.17 7.58 0.27
N TYR A 53 0.15 7.95 0.99
CA TYR A 53 0.22 8.15 2.44
C TYR A 53 -0.13 6.86 3.15
N VAL A 54 0.72 6.44 4.06
CA VAL A 54 0.48 5.25 4.88
C VAL A 54 0.06 5.70 6.27
N SER A 55 -1.07 5.25 6.75
CA SER A 55 -1.55 5.58 8.10
C SER A 55 -2.07 4.35 8.80
N THR A 56 -2.23 4.45 10.13
CA THR A 56 -2.78 3.36 10.93
C THR A 56 -4.25 3.58 11.26
N GLU A 57 -4.78 4.73 10.89
CA GLU A 57 -6.20 5.06 11.04
C GLU A 57 -6.70 5.67 9.73
N GLU A 58 -7.92 5.32 9.36
CA GLU A 58 -8.53 5.90 8.17
C GLU A 58 -8.72 7.41 8.37
N GLY A 59 -8.15 8.18 7.47
CA GLY A 59 -8.17 9.65 7.59
C GLY A 59 -7.24 10.20 8.65
N GLY A 60 -6.41 9.35 9.28
CA GLY A 60 -5.49 9.79 10.32
C GLY A 60 -4.17 10.35 9.77
N LYS A 61 -3.30 10.74 10.68
CA LYS A 61 -1.99 11.25 10.30
C LYS A 61 -1.15 10.16 9.63
N PRO A 62 -0.49 10.47 8.52
CA PRO A 62 0.40 9.50 7.89
C PRO A 62 1.59 9.17 8.78
N VAL A 63 1.91 7.88 8.87
CA VAL A 63 3.14 7.42 9.51
C VAL A 63 4.27 7.33 8.48
N ALA A 64 3.94 7.32 7.19
CA ALA A 64 4.92 7.32 6.11
C ALA A 64 4.32 7.94 4.86
N LYS A 65 5.20 8.43 3.99
CA LYS A 65 4.83 8.99 2.69
C LYS A 65 5.71 8.32 1.65
N ILE A 66 5.09 7.70 0.65
CA ILE A 66 5.81 6.99 -0.40
C ILE A 66 5.61 7.76 -1.70
N GLN A 67 6.68 8.30 -2.24
CA GLN A 67 6.62 8.99 -3.53
C GLN A 67 6.61 7.96 -4.64
N VAL A 68 5.64 8.03 -5.53
CA VAL A 68 5.50 7.11 -6.64
C VAL A 68 5.72 7.83 -7.97
N LYS A 69 6.20 7.07 -8.95
CA LYS A 69 6.50 7.56 -10.30
C LYS A 69 5.90 6.61 -11.31
N PRO A 70 5.72 7.04 -12.57
CA PRO A 70 5.18 6.16 -13.61
C PRO A 70 6.08 4.93 -13.79
N CYS A 71 5.45 3.77 -13.92
CA CYS A 71 6.18 2.52 -14.18
C CYS A 71 5.36 1.64 -15.12
N LYS A 72 6.02 1.14 -16.18
CA LYS A 72 5.38 0.27 -17.16
C LYS A 72 5.20 -1.14 -16.62
N GLU A 73 6.14 -1.56 -15.79
CA GLU A 73 6.12 -2.87 -15.15
C GLU A 73 5.99 -2.70 -13.66
N GLN A 74 5.65 -3.77 -12.98
CA GLN A 74 5.53 -3.73 -11.52
C GLN A 74 6.83 -3.25 -10.90
N HIS A 75 6.74 -2.26 -10.02
CA HIS A 75 7.88 -1.66 -9.37
C HIS A 75 7.56 -1.40 -7.90
N GLY A 76 8.57 -1.45 -7.06
CA GLY A 76 8.42 -1.20 -5.63
C GLY A 76 8.88 0.19 -5.23
N PHE A 77 8.09 0.83 -4.38
CA PHE A 77 8.43 2.11 -3.76
C PHE A 77 8.28 1.95 -2.26
N ALA A 78 9.21 2.47 -1.50
CA ALA A 78 9.23 2.23 -0.07
C ALA A 78 9.43 3.49 0.75
N ALA A 79 9.05 3.42 2.02
CA ALA A 79 9.32 4.45 3.01
C ALA A 79 9.56 3.80 4.36
N ASP A 80 10.28 4.50 5.22
CA ASP A 80 10.57 4.02 6.56
C ASP A 80 9.41 4.28 7.49
N VAL A 81 9.18 3.35 8.41
CA VAL A 81 8.20 3.48 9.48
C VAL A 81 8.85 3.07 10.80
N ASN A 82 8.33 3.55 11.91
CA ASN A 82 8.81 3.13 13.22
C ASN A 82 7.75 3.38 14.28
N GLY A 83 7.96 2.80 15.46
CA GLY A 83 7.10 3.05 16.61
C GLY A 83 5.71 2.48 16.50
N LEU A 84 5.50 1.48 15.64
CA LEU A 84 4.19 0.88 15.44
C LEU A 84 3.97 -0.29 16.42
N GLY A 85 2.71 -0.63 16.66
CA GLY A 85 2.31 -1.59 17.67
C GLY A 85 2.10 -3.00 17.15
N GLU A 86 1.63 -3.87 18.04
CA GLU A 86 1.44 -5.29 17.71
C GLU A 86 0.13 -5.58 16.98
N LYS A 87 -0.81 -4.64 16.99
CA LYS A 87 -2.07 -4.81 16.29
C LYS A 87 -2.46 -3.51 15.61
N GLU A 88 -1.98 -3.35 14.39
CA GLU A 88 -2.17 -2.13 13.62
C GLU A 88 -2.88 -2.40 12.32
N ALA A 89 -3.76 -1.49 11.92
CA ALA A 89 -4.29 -1.45 10.57
C ALA A 89 -3.36 -0.61 9.71
N LEU A 90 -3.38 -0.86 8.41
CA LEU A 90 -2.64 -0.03 7.45
C LEU A 90 -3.60 0.49 6.40
N TYR A 91 -3.57 1.79 6.20
CA TYR A 91 -4.36 2.46 5.17
C TYR A 91 -3.42 3.17 4.22
N PHE A 92 -3.61 2.89 2.93
CA PHE A 92 -2.84 3.50 1.86
C PHE A 92 -3.77 4.44 1.10
N SER A 93 -3.46 5.73 1.11
CA SER A 93 -4.24 6.71 0.37
C SER A 93 -3.36 7.41 -0.65
N TYR A 94 -3.89 7.60 -1.86
CA TYR A 94 -3.12 8.18 -2.95
C TYR A 94 -3.56 9.61 -3.21
N LYS A 95 -2.56 10.48 -3.40
CA LYS A 95 -2.77 11.85 -3.89
C LYS A 95 -1.79 12.15 -4.99
N GLY A 96 -2.32 12.54 -6.15
CA GLY A 96 -1.47 12.88 -7.28
C GLY A 96 -2.23 12.76 -8.59
N THR A 97 -1.49 12.58 -9.67
CA THR A 97 -2.05 12.47 -11.01
C THR A 97 -1.97 11.03 -11.51
N GLY A 98 -2.86 10.69 -12.45
CA GLY A 98 -2.91 9.35 -13.01
C GLY A 98 -3.48 8.33 -12.03
N ALA A 99 -3.25 7.07 -12.34
CA ALA A 99 -3.71 5.96 -11.51
C ALA A 99 -2.73 4.80 -11.63
N PHE A 100 -2.75 3.94 -10.62
CA PHE A 100 -1.92 2.73 -10.64
C PHE A 100 -2.71 1.54 -10.13
N ASN A 101 -2.22 0.36 -10.45
CA ASN A 101 -2.72 -0.88 -9.89
C ASN A 101 -1.84 -1.24 -8.71
N PHE A 102 -2.46 -1.41 -7.55
CA PHE A 102 -1.76 -1.76 -6.31
C PHE A 102 -1.71 -3.27 -6.22
N MET A 103 -0.53 -3.85 -6.39
CA MET A 103 -0.36 -5.29 -6.55
C MET A 103 -0.15 -6.01 -5.23
N SER A 104 0.68 -5.47 -4.36
CA SER A 104 1.00 -6.04 -3.05
C SER A 104 1.79 -5.03 -2.23
N PHE A 105 2.06 -5.36 -0.98
CA PHE A 105 3.01 -4.59 -0.19
C PHE A 105 3.83 -5.51 0.70
N ASP A 106 5.03 -5.05 1.02
CA ASP A 106 5.98 -5.79 1.85
C ASP A 106 6.20 -5.04 3.16
N LEU A 107 6.21 -5.79 4.25
CA LEU A 107 6.53 -5.28 5.58
C LEU A 107 7.90 -5.83 5.99
N LYS A 108 8.85 -4.94 6.21
CA LYS A 108 10.23 -5.35 6.46
C LYS A 108 10.77 -4.84 7.78
#